data_776122c179f598cd59143ea20c52cf48
#
_entry.id   776122c179f598cd59143ea20c52cf48
#
_cell.length_a   1.000
_cell.length_b   1.000
_cell.length_c   1.000
_cell.angle_alpha   90.00
_cell.angle_beta   90.00
_cell.angle_gamma   90.00
#
_symmetry.space_group_name_H-M   'P 1'
#
loop_
_entity.id
_entity.type
_entity.pdbx_description
1 polymer ?
#
loop_
_entity_poly.entity_id
_entity_poly.type
_entity_poly.pdbx_seq_one_letter_code
_entity_poly.pdbx_strand_id
1 'polypeptide(L)'
;MRIVAFVLATLVVALVAPVDAGSASQTFPVTLDRAWSIAEKVLKVLGWDLDKVDRSIGWIATDSRKLDGEDYGVYAKGMRHRLRVHLKADGANRTTITVERGVFKRERILWMNADDPVPTPDAAVEREVLAAIGKSF
;
A
#
# COMPACT_ATOMS: atom_id res chain seq x y z
N MET A 1 -40.82 42.14 13.79
CA MET A 1 -39.53 41.56 14.11
C MET A 1 -39.26 40.40 13.15
N ARG A 2 -38.36 40.58 12.21
CA ARG A 2 -37.95 39.52 11.28
C ARG A 2 -36.66 38.93 11.80
N ILE A 3 -36.72 37.69 12.24
CA ILE A 3 -35.52 36.93 12.63
C ILE A 3 -34.93 36.36 11.35
N VAL A 4 -33.77 36.88 10.94
CA VAL A 4 -32.98 36.32 9.84
C VAL A 4 -32.13 35.22 10.44
N ALA A 5 -32.51 33.99 10.19
CA ALA A 5 -31.70 32.81 10.54
C ALA A 5 -30.54 32.71 9.53
N PHE A 6 -29.34 33.06 9.99
CA PHE A 6 -28.11 32.74 9.25
C PHE A 6 -27.84 31.25 9.37
N VAL A 7 -28.11 30.52 8.28
CA VAL A 7 -27.66 29.14 8.13
C VAL A 7 -26.17 29.20 7.79
N LEU A 8 -25.33 28.94 8.78
CA LEU A 8 -23.90 28.76 8.57
C LEU A 8 -23.67 27.40 7.90
N ALA A 9 -23.57 27.41 6.59
CA ALA A 9 -23.17 26.22 5.86
C ALA A 9 -21.68 25.97 6.15
N THR A 10 -21.38 25.05 7.05
CA THR A 10 -20.03 24.55 7.28
C THR A 10 -19.61 23.76 6.06
N LEU A 11 -18.82 24.36 5.22
CA LEU A 11 -18.15 23.71 4.11
C LEU A 11 -17.07 22.78 4.69
N VAL A 12 -17.40 21.51 4.82
CA VAL A 12 -16.39 20.49 5.15
C VAL A 12 -15.51 20.32 3.92
N VAL A 13 -14.42 21.05 3.89
CA VAL A 13 -13.36 20.80 2.91
C VAL A 13 -12.67 19.50 3.34
N ALA A 14 -13.05 18.41 2.72
CA ALA A 14 -12.28 17.18 2.83
C ALA A 14 -10.90 17.46 2.19
N LEU A 15 -9.87 17.61 3.03
CA LEU A 15 -8.48 17.65 2.58
C LEU A 15 -8.15 16.27 1.99
N VAL A 16 -8.30 16.16 0.68
CA VAL A 16 -7.74 15.04 -0.06
C VAL A 16 -6.24 15.29 -0.11
N ALA A 17 -5.47 14.54 0.72
CA ALA A 17 -4.01 14.56 0.62
C ALA A 17 -3.59 14.20 -0.80
N PRO A 18 -2.61 14.90 -1.40
CA PRO A 18 -2.11 14.52 -2.72
C PRO A 18 -1.60 13.09 -2.66
N VAL A 19 -2.14 12.22 -3.53
CA VAL A 19 -1.69 10.83 -3.67
C VAL A 19 -0.42 10.86 -4.49
N ASP A 20 0.73 10.67 -3.85
CA ASP A 20 1.99 10.49 -4.57
C ASP A 20 1.92 9.21 -5.40
N ALA A 21 2.45 9.26 -6.64
CA ALA A 21 2.56 8.08 -7.47
C ALA A 21 3.35 6.99 -6.73
N GLY A 22 2.77 5.78 -6.64
CA GLY A 22 3.37 4.66 -5.90
C GLY A 22 3.07 4.62 -4.41
N SER A 23 2.17 5.48 -3.91
CA SER A 23 1.70 5.47 -2.53
C SER A 23 0.22 5.81 -2.44
N ALA A 24 -0.50 5.11 -1.57
CA ALA A 24 -1.89 5.41 -1.23
C ALA A 24 -2.14 5.12 0.25
N SER A 25 -3.03 5.87 0.87
CA SER A 25 -3.31 5.79 2.29
C SER A 25 -4.80 5.87 2.56
N GLN A 26 -5.28 5.12 3.55
CA GLN A 26 -6.68 5.16 3.98
C GLN A 26 -6.78 4.83 5.46
N THR A 27 -7.71 5.50 6.16
CA THR A 27 -8.02 5.22 7.56
C THR A 27 -9.29 4.39 7.66
N PHE A 28 -9.21 3.31 8.45
CA PHE A 28 -10.31 2.36 8.66
C PHE A 28 -10.77 2.39 10.11
N PRO A 29 -12.10 2.21 10.39
CA PRO A 29 -12.65 2.22 11.74
C PRO A 29 -12.45 0.87 12.44
N VAL A 30 -11.23 0.43 12.58
CA VAL A 30 -10.84 -0.84 13.21
C VAL A 30 -9.61 -0.67 14.09
N THR A 31 -9.44 -1.58 15.06
CA THR A 31 -8.24 -1.62 15.90
C THR A 31 -7.00 -2.01 15.07
N LEU A 32 -5.83 -1.61 15.56
CA LEU A 32 -4.56 -1.94 14.91
C LEU A 32 -4.37 -3.47 14.75
N ASP A 33 -4.69 -4.25 15.77
CA ASP A 33 -4.55 -5.72 15.72
C ASP A 33 -5.44 -6.35 14.65
N ARG A 34 -6.68 -5.89 14.56
CA ARG A 34 -7.61 -6.38 13.53
C ARG A 34 -7.18 -5.94 12.13
N ALA A 35 -6.78 -4.68 11.98
CA ALA A 35 -6.27 -4.16 10.72
C ALA A 35 -5.04 -4.94 10.25
N TRP A 36 -4.17 -5.30 11.17
CA TRP A 36 -2.98 -6.10 10.88
C TRP A 36 -3.33 -7.47 10.33
N SER A 37 -4.20 -8.21 11.03
CA SER A 37 -4.63 -9.54 10.60
C SER A 37 -5.30 -9.52 9.23
N ILE A 38 -6.14 -8.52 8.98
CA ILE A 38 -6.81 -8.34 7.69
C ILE A 38 -5.81 -8.00 6.59
N ALA A 39 -4.87 -7.09 6.84
CA ALA A 39 -3.87 -6.70 5.85
C ALA A 39 -2.99 -7.89 5.43
N GLU A 40 -2.50 -8.68 6.37
CA GLU A 40 -1.73 -9.90 6.06
C GLU A 40 -2.54 -10.87 5.19
N LYS A 41 -3.78 -11.11 5.57
CA LYS A 41 -4.67 -12.05 4.87
C LYS A 41 -4.99 -11.58 3.46
N VAL A 42 -5.30 -10.30 3.30
CA VAL A 42 -5.61 -9.70 1.99
C VAL A 42 -4.40 -9.77 1.06
N LEU A 43 -3.21 -9.44 1.55
CA LEU A 43 -1.99 -9.54 0.75
C LEU A 43 -1.77 -10.96 0.23
N LYS A 44 -1.96 -11.96 1.08
CA LYS A 44 -1.84 -13.38 0.68
C LYS A 44 -2.90 -13.78 -0.34
N VAL A 45 -4.14 -13.36 -0.14
CA VAL A 45 -5.24 -13.66 -1.09
C VAL A 45 -4.98 -13.01 -2.45
N LEU A 46 -4.40 -11.81 -2.48
CA LEU A 46 -4.01 -11.13 -3.72
C LEU A 46 -2.73 -11.74 -4.36
N GLY A 47 -2.15 -12.76 -3.75
CA GLY A 47 -1.01 -13.48 -4.27
C GLY A 47 0.36 -12.89 -3.93
N TRP A 48 0.41 -11.99 -2.95
CA TRP A 48 1.67 -11.45 -2.46
C TRP A 48 2.28 -12.36 -1.39
N ASP A 49 3.55 -12.68 -1.53
CA ASP A 49 4.32 -13.39 -0.51
C ASP A 49 4.92 -12.39 0.46
N LEU A 50 4.75 -12.64 1.75
CA LEU A 50 5.29 -11.76 2.79
C LEU A 50 6.77 -12.10 3.02
N ASP A 51 7.64 -11.09 2.92
CA ASP A 51 9.07 -11.21 3.18
C ASP A 51 9.40 -10.85 4.63
N LYS A 52 8.95 -9.68 5.07
CA LYS A 52 9.19 -9.19 6.43
C LYS A 52 7.91 -8.67 7.06
N VAL A 53 7.71 -9.04 8.31
CA VAL A 53 6.58 -8.59 9.12
C VAL A 53 7.13 -8.11 10.46
N ASP A 54 7.00 -6.82 10.76
CA ASP A 54 7.45 -6.24 12.01
C ASP A 54 6.34 -5.39 12.63
N ARG A 55 5.63 -5.98 13.59
CA ARG A 55 4.54 -5.30 14.30
C ARG A 55 5.02 -4.16 15.20
N SER A 56 6.26 -4.22 15.68
CA SER A 56 6.80 -3.20 16.60
C SER A 56 6.92 -1.83 15.93
N ILE A 57 7.18 -1.81 14.63
CA ILE A 57 7.27 -0.59 13.83
C ILE A 57 6.11 -0.45 12.82
N GLY A 58 5.19 -1.41 12.76
CA GLY A 58 4.01 -1.36 11.92
C GLY A 58 4.27 -1.58 10.42
N TRP A 59 5.24 -2.43 10.07
CA TRP A 59 5.64 -2.67 8.68
C TRP A 59 5.38 -4.10 8.23
N ILE A 60 4.85 -4.22 7.01
CA ILE A 60 4.82 -5.46 6.23
C ILE A 60 5.51 -5.18 4.91
N ALA A 61 6.49 -5.98 4.54
CA ALA A 61 7.13 -5.93 3.24
C ALA A 61 6.90 -7.25 2.50
N THR A 62 6.57 -7.16 1.22
CA THR A 62 6.38 -8.35 0.37
C THR A 62 7.64 -8.67 -0.41
N ASP A 63 7.75 -9.91 -0.85
CA ASP A 63 8.67 -10.27 -1.92
C ASP A 63 8.28 -9.57 -3.21
N SER A 64 9.25 -9.41 -4.10
CA SER A 64 8.97 -8.85 -5.42
C SER A 64 8.29 -9.87 -6.32
N ARG A 65 7.42 -9.34 -7.21
CA ARG A 65 6.77 -10.09 -8.27
C ARG A 65 7.20 -9.57 -9.63
N LYS A 66 7.30 -10.48 -10.58
CA LYS A 66 7.62 -10.14 -11.96
C LYS A 66 6.45 -9.40 -12.61
N LEU A 67 6.73 -8.27 -13.26
CA LEU A 67 5.79 -7.56 -14.13
C LEU A 67 5.97 -7.98 -15.59
N ASP A 68 7.22 -8.07 -16.04
CA ASP A 68 7.60 -8.50 -17.38
C ASP A 68 9.02 -9.06 -17.39
N GLY A 69 9.47 -9.51 -18.57
CA GLY A 69 10.83 -9.93 -18.79
C GLY A 69 11.01 -11.44 -18.81
N GLU A 70 12.26 -11.87 -18.77
CA GLU A 70 12.69 -13.25 -18.95
C GLU A 70 13.55 -13.72 -17.77
N ASP A 71 13.41 -14.97 -17.39
CA ASP A 71 14.23 -15.61 -16.37
C ASP A 71 14.69 -16.99 -16.86
N TYR A 72 15.97 -17.11 -17.13
CA TYR A 72 16.62 -18.33 -17.59
C TYR A 72 17.45 -19.02 -16.48
N GLY A 73 17.19 -18.72 -15.22
CA GLY A 73 17.94 -19.23 -14.10
C GLY A 73 19.23 -18.45 -13.83
N VAL A 74 20.27 -18.66 -14.62
CA VAL A 74 21.56 -17.95 -14.48
C VAL A 74 21.51 -16.52 -15.01
N TYR A 75 20.53 -16.20 -15.85
CA TYR A 75 20.28 -14.88 -16.40
C TYR A 75 18.81 -14.53 -16.28
N ALA A 76 18.52 -13.36 -15.77
CA ALA A 76 17.18 -12.79 -15.76
C ALA A 76 17.24 -11.29 -16.03
N LYS A 77 16.25 -10.78 -16.75
CA LYS A 77 16.09 -9.36 -17.03
C LYS A 77 14.61 -9.02 -17.11
N GLY A 78 14.19 -7.99 -16.40
CA GLY A 78 12.83 -7.50 -16.49
C GLY A 78 12.43 -6.61 -15.33
N MET A 79 11.19 -6.15 -15.41
CA MET A 79 10.58 -5.30 -14.40
C MET A 79 9.95 -6.15 -13.30
N ARG A 80 10.14 -5.70 -12.07
CA ARG A 80 9.55 -6.28 -10.88
C ARG A 80 8.95 -5.20 -10.00
N HIS A 81 8.02 -5.59 -9.13
CA HIS A 81 7.49 -4.71 -8.13
C HIS A 81 7.31 -5.43 -6.79
N ARG A 82 7.30 -4.68 -5.72
CA ARG A 82 7.01 -5.13 -4.36
C ARG A 82 6.21 -4.08 -3.61
N LEU A 83 5.51 -4.53 -2.58
CA LEU A 83 4.73 -3.66 -1.71
C LEU A 83 5.40 -3.52 -0.35
N ARG A 84 5.23 -2.35 0.23
CA ARG A 84 5.49 -2.05 1.62
C ARG A 84 4.22 -1.47 2.22
N VAL A 85 3.74 -2.08 3.28
CA VAL A 85 2.50 -1.67 3.95
C VAL A 85 2.85 -1.18 5.35
N HIS A 86 2.41 0.02 5.67
CA HIS A 86 2.59 0.61 6.98
C HIS A 86 1.23 0.77 7.66
N LEU A 87 1.12 0.24 8.88
CA LEU A 87 -0.09 0.33 9.70
C LEU A 87 0.21 1.17 10.94
N LYS A 88 -0.58 2.21 11.16
CA LYS A 88 -0.44 3.11 12.29
C LYS A 88 -1.80 3.32 12.95
N ALA A 89 -1.85 3.14 14.27
CA ALA A 89 -3.03 3.48 15.05
C ALA A 89 -3.30 4.98 14.96
N ASP A 90 -4.54 5.33 14.66
CA ASP A 90 -5.07 6.70 14.64
C ASP A 90 -6.22 6.79 15.65
N GLY A 91 -5.87 6.70 16.93
CA GLY A 91 -6.82 6.53 18.02
C GLY A 91 -7.10 5.06 18.37
N ALA A 92 -7.97 4.81 19.35
CA ALA A 92 -8.21 3.48 19.93
C ALA A 92 -8.88 2.50 18.95
N ASN A 93 -9.75 2.99 18.06
CA ASN A 93 -10.57 2.17 17.16
C ASN A 93 -10.43 2.58 15.69
N ARG A 94 -9.30 3.19 15.35
CA ARG A 94 -8.99 3.59 13.98
C ARG A 94 -7.56 3.27 13.65
N THR A 95 -7.32 2.86 12.40
CA THR A 95 -5.98 2.55 11.90
C THR A 95 -5.82 3.13 10.50
N THR A 96 -4.72 3.83 10.29
CA THR A 96 -4.32 4.32 8.98
C THR A 96 -3.38 3.31 8.34
N ILE A 97 -3.74 2.85 7.15
CA ILE A 97 -2.94 1.92 6.35
C ILE A 97 -2.41 2.66 5.14
N THR A 98 -1.10 2.65 4.98
CA THR A 98 -0.40 3.22 3.83
C THR A 98 0.23 2.08 3.04
N VAL A 99 -0.04 2.04 1.75
CA VAL A 99 0.55 1.07 0.82
C VAL A 99 1.47 1.80 -0.13
N GLU A 100 2.73 1.39 -0.16
CA GLU A 100 3.75 1.90 -1.07
C GLU A 100 4.17 0.80 -2.03
N ARG A 101 4.31 1.13 -3.31
CA ARG A 101 4.79 0.21 -4.33
C ARG A 101 6.12 0.69 -4.87
N GLY A 102 7.13 -0.16 -4.76
CA GLY A 102 8.41 0.02 -5.43
C GLY A 102 8.45 -0.77 -6.73
N VAL A 103 8.73 -0.09 -7.84
CA VAL A 103 8.97 -0.71 -9.15
C VAL A 103 10.44 -0.59 -9.46
N PHE A 104 11.04 -1.66 -9.96
CA PHE A 104 12.47 -1.67 -10.28
C PHE A 104 12.75 -2.61 -11.45
N LYS A 105 13.82 -2.31 -12.14
CA LYS A 105 14.39 -3.18 -13.17
C LYS A 105 15.42 -4.09 -12.53
N ARG A 106 15.28 -5.38 -12.69
CA ARG A 106 16.25 -6.37 -12.21
C ARG A 106 16.98 -7.00 -13.39
N GLU A 107 18.30 -7.05 -13.27
CA GLU A 107 19.17 -7.88 -14.10
C GLU A 107 19.94 -8.84 -13.20
N ARG A 108 19.88 -10.13 -13.51
CA ARG A 108 20.63 -11.15 -12.80
C ARG A 108 21.58 -11.82 -13.77
N ILE A 109 22.85 -11.86 -13.39
CA ILE A 109 23.90 -12.63 -14.05
C ILE A 109 24.48 -13.59 -13.01
N LEU A 110 24.35 -14.91 -13.26
CA LEU A 110 24.67 -15.96 -12.29
C LEU A 110 23.84 -15.79 -11.00
N TRP A 111 24.51 -15.53 -9.86
CA TRP A 111 23.85 -15.31 -8.56
C TRP A 111 23.76 -13.81 -8.16
N MET A 112 24.25 -12.93 -9.02
CA MET A 112 24.27 -11.48 -8.73
C MET A 112 23.04 -10.80 -9.32
N ASN A 113 22.25 -10.14 -8.45
CA ASN A 113 21.15 -9.29 -8.86
C ASN A 113 21.59 -7.82 -8.83
N ALA A 114 21.26 -7.10 -9.89
CA ALA A 114 21.36 -5.64 -9.94
C ALA A 114 19.95 -5.07 -10.08
N ASP A 115 19.51 -4.29 -9.10
CA ASP A 115 18.18 -3.70 -9.04
C ASP A 115 18.27 -2.19 -9.20
N ASP A 116 17.62 -1.66 -10.24
CA ASP A 116 17.57 -0.22 -10.51
C ASP A 116 16.12 0.28 -10.29
N PRO A 117 15.89 1.17 -9.30
CA PRO A 117 14.59 1.77 -9.10
C PRO A 117 14.13 2.54 -10.34
N VAL A 118 12.83 2.41 -10.65
CA VAL A 118 12.20 3.18 -11.73
C VAL A 118 10.99 3.93 -11.18
N PRO A 119 10.57 5.05 -11.81
CA PRO A 119 9.38 5.77 -11.40
C PRO A 119 8.14 4.89 -11.47
N THR A 120 7.29 4.98 -10.45
CA THR A 120 6.00 4.28 -10.42
C THR A 120 4.98 5.10 -11.19
N PRO A 121 4.30 4.51 -12.20
CA PRO A 121 3.45 5.29 -13.12
C PRO A 121 2.16 5.79 -12.48
N ASP A 122 1.60 5.04 -11.51
CA ASP A 122 0.35 5.38 -10.82
C ASP A 122 0.25 4.63 -9.48
N ALA A 123 -0.85 4.83 -8.77
CA ALA A 123 -1.16 4.17 -7.50
C ALA A 123 -2.34 3.16 -7.63
N ALA A 124 -2.55 2.57 -8.79
CA ALA A 124 -3.68 1.67 -9.03
C ALA A 124 -3.60 0.39 -8.19
N VAL A 125 -2.43 -0.23 -8.10
CA VAL A 125 -2.19 -1.44 -7.29
C VAL A 125 -2.37 -1.13 -5.80
N GLU A 126 -1.85 -0.02 -5.33
CA GLU A 126 -1.97 0.42 -3.93
C GLU A 126 -3.44 0.63 -3.55
N ARG A 127 -4.21 1.28 -4.40
CA ARG A 127 -5.66 1.47 -4.21
C ARG A 127 -6.44 0.17 -4.25
N GLU A 128 -6.06 -0.77 -5.10
CA GLU A 128 -6.65 -2.11 -5.16
C GLU A 128 -6.47 -2.85 -3.84
N VAL A 129 -5.27 -2.81 -3.27
CA VAL A 129 -4.98 -3.41 -1.96
C VAL A 129 -5.84 -2.79 -0.86
N LEU A 130 -5.91 -1.47 -0.80
CA LEU A 130 -6.72 -0.75 0.18
C LEU A 130 -8.21 -1.04 0.02
N ALA A 131 -8.72 -1.12 -1.21
CA ALA A 131 -10.10 -1.48 -1.48
C ALA A 131 -10.42 -2.92 -1.03
N ALA A 132 -9.51 -3.86 -1.29
CA ALA A 132 -9.66 -5.24 -0.83
C ALA A 132 -9.64 -5.36 0.70
N ILE A 133 -8.80 -4.58 1.37
CA ILE A 133 -8.79 -4.47 2.84
C ILE A 133 -10.14 -3.93 3.34
N GLY A 134 -10.66 -2.88 2.73
CA GLY A 134 -11.94 -2.28 3.10
C GLY A 134 -13.14 -3.21 2.95
N LYS A 135 -13.10 -4.16 2.03
CA LYS A 135 -14.14 -5.18 1.83
C LYS A 135 -14.07 -6.33 2.82
N SER A 136 -13.02 -6.42 3.61
CA SER A 136 -12.75 -7.56 4.50
C SER A 136 -13.17 -7.29 5.95
N PHE A 137 -13.78 -6.15 6.23
CA PHE A 137 -14.31 -5.79 7.55
C PHE A 137 -15.72 -6.30 7.77
#